data_dc69d6aad3e997790d84732c62252600
#
_entry.id   dc69d6aad3e997790d84732c62252600
#
_cell.length_a   1.000
_cell.length_b   1.000
_cell.length_c   1.000
_cell.angle_alpha   90.00
_cell.angle_beta   90.00
_cell.angle_gamma   90.00
#
_symmetry.space_group_name_H-M   'P 1'
#
loop_
_entity.id
_entity.type
_entity.pdbx_description
1 polymer ?
#
loop_
_entity_poly.entity_id
_entity_poly.type
_entity_poly.pdbx_seq_one_letter_code
_entity_poly.pdbx_strand_id
1 'polypeptide(L)'
;MTAIAGLDTATDEVSVAVTRDSEVVAERLVPKPEGGHPRHSEALLVELESVVGESGGWEAMDLLAVGIGPGSFTGLRVGLATARAIAQALHKPVVPVGTLAAMALGIGESLGANGKQRLAVLDARRGQVFAAMFGPDGEERWEPLVTSPEELGERLKGLAQTPLAAGSGALRFRGELEAAGVEVLQDADSAHRVWARHVCRLAEGGAPSPPEAIQPIYLRPPDAKLWLERDSP
;
A
#
# COMPACT_ATOMS: atom_id res chain seq x y z
N MET A 1 -1.81 23.06 11.60
CA MET A 1 -2.01 22.69 10.17
C MET A 1 -0.87 21.79 9.78
N THR A 2 -1.13 20.53 9.45
CA THR A 2 -0.07 19.56 9.12
C THR A 2 -0.11 19.24 7.63
N ALA A 3 1.00 19.55 6.94
CA ALA A 3 1.18 19.24 5.53
C ALA A 3 2.08 18.01 5.36
N ILE A 4 1.58 16.99 4.68
CA ILE A 4 2.21 15.68 4.54
C ILE A 4 2.44 15.36 3.07
N ALA A 5 3.69 15.06 2.70
CA ALA A 5 4.01 14.47 1.40
C ALA A 5 4.08 12.94 1.55
N GLY A 6 3.21 12.23 0.86
CA GLY A 6 3.09 10.77 0.95
C GLY A 6 3.42 10.06 -0.35
N LEU A 7 3.91 8.82 -0.22
CA LEU A 7 4.19 7.95 -1.35
C LEU A 7 3.95 6.47 -1.01
N ASP A 8 3.57 5.70 -2.03
CA ASP A 8 3.55 4.23 -2.01
C ASP A 8 4.01 3.67 -3.36
N THR A 9 4.82 2.63 -3.30
CA THR A 9 5.36 1.91 -4.46
C THR A 9 5.32 0.39 -4.26
N ALA A 10 4.48 -0.07 -3.34
CA ALA A 10 4.36 -1.48 -2.99
C ALA A 10 3.66 -2.31 -4.07
N THR A 11 2.93 -1.68 -4.99
CA THR A 11 2.24 -2.32 -6.12
C THR A 11 3.00 -2.09 -7.44
N ASP A 12 2.39 -2.43 -8.57
CA ASP A 12 2.95 -2.11 -9.90
C ASP A 12 2.79 -0.61 -10.26
N GLU A 13 2.10 0.16 -9.42
CA GLU A 13 1.82 1.58 -9.60
C GLU A 13 2.72 2.44 -8.70
N VAL A 14 2.88 3.70 -9.06
CA VAL A 14 3.45 4.74 -8.21
C VAL A 14 2.32 5.64 -7.74
N SER A 15 2.16 5.79 -6.45
CA SER A 15 1.19 6.71 -5.87
C SER A 15 1.91 7.75 -5.03
N VAL A 16 1.59 9.04 -5.26
CA VAL A 16 2.13 10.18 -4.51
C VAL A 16 1.01 11.15 -4.21
N ALA A 17 1.05 11.80 -3.06
CA ALA A 17 0.07 12.81 -2.68
C ALA A 17 0.68 13.85 -1.73
N VAL A 18 0.07 15.01 -1.71
CA VAL A 18 0.22 15.97 -0.62
C VAL A 18 -1.15 16.19 0.00
N THR A 19 -1.21 16.06 1.32
CA THR A 19 -2.40 16.43 2.11
C THR A 19 -2.08 17.58 3.06
N ARG A 20 -3.11 18.34 3.42
CA ARG A 20 -3.03 19.36 4.45
C ARG A 20 -4.27 19.26 5.34
N ASP A 21 -4.07 18.96 6.62
CA ASP A 21 -5.16 18.70 7.57
C ASP A 21 -6.17 17.67 7.04
N SER A 22 -5.68 16.51 6.58
CA SER A 22 -6.41 15.40 5.93
C SER A 22 -7.03 15.70 4.55
N GLU A 23 -7.02 16.94 4.08
CA GLU A 23 -7.53 17.29 2.75
C GLU A 23 -6.45 17.10 1.68
N VAL A 24 -6.82 16.50 0.55
CA VAL A 24 -5.92 16.28 -0.58
C VAL A 24 -5.67 17.61 -1.30
N VAL A 25 -4.41 18.05 -1.35
CA VAL A 25 -4.00 19.25 -2.10
C VAL A 25 -3.61 18.87 -3.53
N ALA A 26 -2.82 17.82 -3.67
CA ALA A 26 -2.41 17.27 -4.97
C ALA A 26 -2.19 15.77 -4.85
N GLU A 27 -2.52 15.02 -5.88
CA GLU A 27 -2.33 13.56 -5.92
C GLU A 27 -2.06 13.10 -7.35
N ARG A 28 -1.20 12.09 -7.48
CA ARG A 28 -0.91 11.38 -8.73
C ARG A 28 -0.87 9.89 -8.50
N LEU A 29 -1.41 9.15 -9.46
CA LEU A 29 -1.27 7.70 -9.55
C LEU A 29 -0.77 7.36 -10.95
N VAL A 30 0.43 6.82 -11.03
CA VAL A 30 1.05 6.40 -12.30
C VAL A 30 0.90 4.91 -12.45
N PRO A 31 0.04 4.44 -13.35
CA PRO A 31 -0.14 3.02 -13.59
C PRO A 31 1.07 2.43 -14.31
N LYS A 32 1.24 1.13 -14.15
CA LYS A 32 2.16 0.38 -14.99
C LYS A 32 1.71 0.46 -16.46
N PRO A 33 2.62 0.71 -17.41
CA PRO A 33 2.29 0.66 -18.84
C PRO A 33 1.76 -0.72 -19.23
N GLU A 34 0.80 -0.74 -20.15
CA GLU A 34 0.26 -1.99 -20.67
C GLU A 34 1.37 -2.82 -21.34
N GLY A 35 1.50 -4.10 -20.97
CA GLY A 35 2.58 -4.99 -21.45
C GLY A 35 3.99 -4.63 -20.99
N GLY A 36 4.15 -3.51 -20.22
CA GLY A 36 5.46 -3.03 -19.75
C GLY A 36 5.81 -3.45 -18.33
N HIS A 37 6.91 -2.88 -17.83
CA HIS A 37 7.36 -3.02 -16.45
C HIS A 37 6.93 -1.83 -15.59
N PRO A 38 6.80 -1.99 -14.25
CA PRO A 38 6.59 -0.88 -13.34
C PRO A 38 7.69 0.18 -13.49
N ARG A 39 7.30 1.47 -13.43
CA ARG A 39 8.21 2.62 -13.67
C ARG A 39 8.61 3.32 -12.38
N HIS A 40 8.73 2.59 -11.26
CA HIS A 40 8.97 3.18 -9.95
C HIS A 40 10.17 4.14 -9.92
N SER A 41 11.33 3.73 -10.46
CA SER A 41 12.55 4.54 -10.46
C SER A 41 12.48 5.75 -11.40
N GLU A 42 11.65 5.69 -12.44
CA GLU A 42 11.53 6.77 -13.42
C GLU A 42 10.48 7.81 -13.00
N ALA A 43 9.36 7.34 -12.42
CA ALA A 43 8.21 8.19 -12.17
C ALA A 43 8.17 8.77 -10.75
N LEU A 44 8.64 8.01 -9.73
CA LEU A 44 8.42 8.38 -8.34
C LEU A 44 8.90 9.79 -7.99
N LEU A 45 10.16 10.10 -8.27
CA LEU A 45 10.71 11.40 -7.89
C LEU A 45 10.08 12.54 -8.69
N VAL A 46 9.82 12.31 -9.97
CA VAL A 46 9.21 13.31 -10.87
C VAL A 46 7.81 13.66 -10.39
N GLU A 47 6.99 12.66 -10.10
CA GLU A 47 5.60 12.90 -9.67
C GLU A 47 5.53 13.45 -8.25
N LEU A 48 6.44 13.02 -7.36
CA LEU A 48 6.51 13.54 -6.00
C LEU A 48 6.92 15.01 -6.00
N GLU A 49 7.93 15.39 -6.75
CA GLU A 49 8.35 16.80 -6.95
C GLU A 49 7.21 17.65 -7.54
N SER A 50 6.44 17.10 -8.48
CA SER A 50 5.30 17.80 -9.09
C SER A 50 4.23 18.11 -8.03
N VAL A 51 3.76 17.12 -7.29
CA VAL A 51 2.69 17.34 -6.28
C VAL A 51 3.16 18.22 -5.12
N VAL A 52 4.43 18.11 -4.72
CA VAL A 52 5.01 18.98 -3.68
C VAL A 52 5.16 20.40 -4.20
N GLY A 53 5.60 20.60 -5.44
CA GLY A 53 5.72 21.93 -6.06
C GLY A 53 4.37 22.64 -6.15
N GLU A 54 3.30 21.93 -6.57
CA GLU A 54 1.93 22.43 -6.61
C GLU A 54 1.39 22.81 -5.21
N SER A 55 1.97 22.24 -4.16
CA SER A 55 1.54 22.39 -2.77
C SER A 55 2.37 23.39 -1.95
N GLY A 56 3.26 24.15 -2.59
CA GLY A 56 4.09 25.17 -1.95
C GLY A 56 5.55 24.76 -1.68
N GLY A 57 5.99 23.64 -2.25
CA GLY A 57 7.35 23.17 -2.14
C GLY A 57 7.67 22.42 -0.84
N TRP A 58 8.88 21.87 -0.75
CA TRP A 58 9.32 21.05 0.37
C TRP A 58 9.35 21.78 1.72
N GLU A 59 9.58 23.08 1.70
CA GLU A 59 9.60 23.88 2.93
C GLU A 59 8.22 23.95 3.60
N ALA A 60 7.16 23.85 2.80
CA ALA A 60 5.78 23.83 3.30
C ALA A 60 5.34 22.46 3.86
N MET A 61 6.14 21.40 3.67
CA MET A 61 5.84 20.06 4.19
C MET A 61 6.35 19.91 5.63
N ASP A 62 5.53 19.35 6.52
CA ASP A 62 5.92 19.09 7.90
C ASP A 62 6.58 17.71 8.05
N LEU A 63 6.10 16.71 7.31
CA LEU A 63 6.63 15.34 7.35
C LEU A 63 6.44 14.61 6.02
N LEU A 64 7.16 13.48 5.89
CA LEU A 64 6.94 12.51 4.83
C LEU A 64 6.17 11.29 5.38
N ALA A 65 5.32 10.70 4.54
CA ALA A 65 4.67 9.43 4.80
C ALA A 65 5.08 8.42 3.72
N VAL A 66 5.44 7.21 4.11
CA VAL A 66 5.89 6.19 3.15
C VAL A 66 5.23 4.85 3.38
N GLY A 67 4.68 4.27 2.31
CA GLY A 67 4.19 2.89 2.30
C GLY A 67 5.35 1.91 2.47
N ILE A 68 5.27 1.05 3.48
CA ILE A 68 6.33 0.09 3.81
C ILE A 68 5.97 -1.36 3.42
N GLY A 69 4.86 -1.57 2.73
CA GLY A 69 4.42 -2.89 2.29
C GLY A 69 3.36 -3.54 3.21
N PRO A 70 3.12 -4.84 3.00
CA PRO A 70 3.81 -5.75 2.07
C PRO A 70 3.53 -5.44 0.59
N GLY A 71 4.42 -5.91 -0.29
CA GLY A 71 4.26 -5.69 -1.73
C GLY A 71 5.50 -6.06 -2.55
N SER A 72 5.65 -5.40 -3.70
CA SER A 72 6.77 -5.55 -4.62
C SER A 72 8.11 -5.27 -3.96
N PHE A 73 9.00 -6.25 -3.94
CA PHE A 73 10.34 -6.11 -3.36
C PHE A 73 11.15 -4.95 -3.96
N THR A 74 11.11 -4.81 -5.28
CA THR A 74 11.80 -3.72 -5.99
C THR A 74 11.12 -2.37 -5.71
N GLY A 75 9.80 -2.34 -5.80
CA GLY A 75 9.04 -1.11 -5.55
C GLY A 75 9.28 -0.57 -4.14
N LEU A 76 9.14 -1.41 -3.11
CA LEU A 76 9.39 -1.03 -1.72
C LEU A 76 10.79 -0.44 -1.51
N ARG A 77 11.81 -1.04 -2.12
CA ARG A 77 13.18 -0.51 -2.01
C ARG A 77 13.34 0.86 -2.64
N VAL A 78 12.74 1.07 -3.82
CA VAL A 78 12.77 2.39 -4.49
C VAL A 78 12.06 3.43 -3.61
N GLY A 79 10.84 3.14 -3.15
CA GLY A 79 10.08 4.07 -2.31
C GLY A 79 10.79 4.43 -1.02
N LEU A 80 11.27 3.41 -0.27
CA LEU A 80 11.95 3.65 0.99
C LEU A 80 13.30 4.39 0.80
N ALA A 81 14.08 4.03 -0.22
CA ALA A 81 15.34 4.73 -0.49
C ALA A 81 15.10 6.21 -0.82
N THR A 82 14.08 6.49 -1.63
CA THR A 82 13.70 7.87 -1.98
C THR A 82 13.22 8.64 -0.74
N ALA A 83 12.29 8.07 0.05
CA ALA A 83 11.80 8.72 1.26
C ALA A 83 12.92 9.01 2.27
N ARG A 84 13.83 8.05 2.50
CA ARG A 84 14.99 8.23 3.37
C ARG A 84 15.92 9.33 2.89
N ALA A 85 16.25 9.34 1.60
CA ALA A 85 17.14 10.35 1.03
C ALA A 85 16.58 11.77 1.16
N ILE A 86 15.28 11.95 0.85
CA ILE A 86 14.60 13.23 0.98
C ILE A 86 14.55 13.66 2.46
N ALA A 87 14.14 12.75 3.35
CA ALA A 87 14.04 13.05 4.78
C ALA A 87 15.38 13.47 5.38
N GLN A 88 16.48 12.80 5.01
CA GLN A 88 17.83 13.16 5.45
C GLN A 88 18.26 14.50 4.89
N ALA A 89 18.05 14.75 3.59
CA ALA A 89 18.47 15.99 2.93
C ALA A 89 17.73 17.23 3.47
N LEU A 90 16.44 17.07 3.80
CA LEU A 90 15.56 18.15 4.23
C LEU A 90 15.32 18.19 5.75
N HIS A 91 15.94 17.28 6.50
CA HIS A 91 15.74 17.12 7.94
C HIS A 91 14.26 17.02 8.34
N LYS A 92 13.47 16.29 7.53
CA LYS A 92 12.04 16.08 7.79
C LYS A 92 11.80 14.72 8.48
N PRO A 93 10.84 14.66 9.41
CA PRO A 93 10.42 13.38 9.98
C PRO A 93 9.74 12.49 8.93
N VAL A 94 9.84 11.17 9.10
CA VAL A 94 9.17 10.19 8.23
C VAL A 94 8.29 9.28 9.06
N VAL A 95 7.06 9.07 8.59
CA VAL A 95 6.12 8.12 9.18
C VAL A 95 5.95 6.92 8.26
N PRO A 96 6.34 5.70 8.70
CA PRO A 96 6.08 4.48 7.96
C PRO A 96 4.62 4.05 8.10
N VAL A 97 3.99 3.64 6.99
CA VAL A 97 2.58 3.23 6.93
C VAL A 97 2.45 1.88 6.22
N GLY A 98 1.70 0.95 6.81
CA GLY A 98 1.41 -0.32 6.18
C GLY A 98 0.55 -0.14 4.90
N THR A 99 0.99 -0.68 3.78
CA THR A 99 0.29 -0.56 2.48
C THR A 99 -1.12 -1.16 2.54
N LEU A 100 -1.30 -2.31 3.21
CA LEU A 100 -2.63 -2.92 3.37
C LEU A 100 -3.54 -2.09 4.27
N ALA A 101 -2.98 -1.39 5.27
CA ALA A 101 -3.75 -0.47 6.11
C ALA A 101 -4.24 0.75 5.29
N ALA A 102 -3.37 1.33 4.46
CA ALA A 102 -3.76 2.40 3.55
C ALA A 102 -4.86 1.95 2.57
N MET A 103 -4.76 0.74 2.03
CA MET A 103 -5.81 0.15 1.19
C MET A 103 -7.12 -0.06 1.96
N ALA A 104 -7.06 -0.56 3.19
CA ALA A 104 -8.24 -0.78 4.02
C ALA A 104 -8.99 0.53 4.33
N LEU A 105 -8.26 1.65 4.45
CA LEU A 105 -8.88 2.96 4.58
C LEU A 105 -9.68 3.30 3.32
N GLY A 106 -9.12 3.07 2.13
CA GLY A 106 -9.83 3.26 0.86
C GLY A 106 -11.07 2.36 0.72
N ILE A 107 -10.99 1.09 1.14
CA ILE A 107 -12.15 0.19 1.18
C ILE A 107 -13.26 0.79 2.05
N GLY A 108 -12.90 1.39 3.18
CA GLY A 108 -13.85 2.01 4.09
C GLY A 108 -14.57 3.24 3.53
N GLU A 109 -14.03 3.87 2.49
CA GLU A 109 -14.63 5.01 1.79
C GLU A 109 -15.57 4.57 0.64
N SER A 110 -15.55 3.28 0.26
CA SER A 110 -16.37 2.75 -0.83
C SER A 110 -17.85 2.61 -0.44
N LEU A 111 -18.71 2.63 -1.43
CA LEU A 111 -20.15 2.43 -1.22
C LEU A 111 -20.43 1.06 -0.58
N GLY A 112 -21.24 1.06 0.47
CA GLY A 112 -21.62 -0.15 1.19
C GLY A 112 -20.58 -0.65 2.23
N ALA A 113 -19.50 0.10 2.48
CA ALA A 113 -18.48 -0.26 3.46
C ALA A 113 -18.91 -0.04 4.93
N ASN A 114 -19.97 0.73 5.18
CA ASN A 114 -20.41 1.06 6.54
C ASN A 114 -20.68 -0.20 7.38
N GLY A 115 -20.01 -0.29 8.53
CA GLY A 115 -20.15 -1.40 9.47
C GLY A 115 -19.53 -2.72 9.02
N LYS A 116 -18.92 -2.80 7.82
CA LYS A 116 -18.28 -4.02 7.33
C LYS A 116 -16.81 -4.11 7.72
N GLN A 117 -16.35 -5.33 7.92
CA GLN A 117 -14.92 -5.63 7.97
C GLN A 117 -14.30 -5.40 6.57
N ARG A 118 -13.04 -4.97 6.55
CA ARG A 118 -12.30 -4.59 5.33
C ARG A 118 -11.17 -5.56 5.12
N LEU A 119 -11.20 -6.29 4.01
CA LEU A 119 -10.17 -7.25 3.63
C LEU A 119 -9.33 -6.66 2.49
N ALA A 120 -8.13 -6.19 2.81
CA ALA A 120 -7.17 -5.72 1.82
C ALA A 120 -6.40 -6.92 1.25
N VAL A 121 -6.40 -7.11 -0.08
CA VAL A 121 -5.80 -8.27 -0.74
C VAL A 121 -4.98 -7.83 -1.95
N LEU A 122 -3.64 -7.96 -1.86
CA LEU A 122 -2.72 -7.69 -2.97
C LEU A 122 -2.21 -9.00 -3.59
N ASP A 123 -2.01 -9.01 -4.90
CA ASP A 123 -1.37 -10.13 -5.60
C ASP A 123 0.10 -10.26 -5.20
N ALA A 124 0.44 -11.31 -4.46
CA ALA A 124 1.81 -11.62 -4.05
C ALA A 124 2.59 -12.39 -5.12
N ARG A 125 2.02 -12.55 -6.32
CA ARG A 125 2.55 -13.41 -7.41
C ARG A 125 2.58 -14.90 -7.02
N ARG A 126 2.92 -15.77 -7.98
CA ARG A 126 3.03 -17.24 -7.79
C ARG A 126 1.79 -17.90 -7.20
N GLY A 127 0.59 -17.37 -7.49
CA GLY A 127 -0.65 -17.93 -6.96
C GLY A 127 -0.90 -17.60 -5.48
N GLN A 128 -0.18 -16.64 -4.90
CA GLN A 128 -0.34 -16.20 -3.52
C GLN A 128 -0.88 -14.77 -3.45
N VAL A 129 -1.37 -14.40 -2.27
CA VAL A 129 -1.84 -13.05 -1.94
C VAL A 129 -1.20 -12.56 -0.66
N PHE A 130 -0.98 -11.25 -0.57
CA PHE A 130 -0.81 -10.56 0.70
C PHE A 130 -2.19 -10.12 1.18
N ALA A 131 -2.55 -10.44 2.40
CA ALA A 131 -3.84 -10.09 2.94
C ALA A 131 -3.74 -9.58 4.38
N ALA A 132 -4.63 -8.66 4.74
CA ALA A 132 -4.85 -8.21 6.12
C ALA A 132 -6.33 -7.86 6.29
N MET A 133 -6.86 -8.07 7.50
CA MET A 133 -8.24 -7.77 7.86
C MET A 133 -8.28 -6.61 8.84
N PHE A 134 -9.18 -5.67 8.58
CA PHE A 134 -9.44 -4.52 9.44
C PHE A 134 -10.91 -4.47 9.82
N GLY A 135 -11.21 -3.97 11.02
CA GLY A 135 -12.57 -3.70 11.44
C GLY A 135 -13.18 -2.49 10.72
N PRO A 136 -14.49 -2.27 10.88
CA PRO A 136 -15.16 -1.06 10.38
C PRO A 136 -14.62 0.22 11.05
N ASP A 137 -14.01 0.09 12.22
CA ASP A 137 -13.31 1.13 12.98
C ASP A 137 -11.90 1.45 12.42
N GLY A 138 -11.38 0.63 11.49
CA GLY A 138 -10.03 0.73 10.95
C GLY A 138 -8.98 -0.02 11.75
N GLU A 139 -9.34 -0.61 12.90
CA GLU A 139 -8.42 -1.40 13.71
C GLU A 139 -8.05 -2.71 13.01
N GLU A 140 -6.75 -3.08 13.08
CA GLU A 140 -6.26 -4.32 12.51
C GLU A 140 -6.83 -5.53 13.29
N ARG A 141 -7.46 -6.47 12.57
CA ARG A 141 -8.00 -7.73 13.11
C ARG A 141 -7.08 -8.91 12.84
N TRP A 142 -6.41 -8.89 11.70
CA TRP A 142 -5.38 -9.86 11.33
C TRP A 142 -4.16 -9.10 10.86
N GLU A 143 -3.02 -9.46 11.39
CA GLU A 143 -1.72 -8.98 10.89
C GLU A 143 -1.54 -9.34 9.40
N PRO A 144 -0.79 -8.54 8.65
CA PRO A 144 -0.45 -8.86 7.28
C PRO A 144 0.15 -10.27 7.14
N LEU A 145 -0.37 -11.04 6.20
CA LEU A 145 0.07 -12.40 5.92
C LEU A 145 0.25 -12.65 4.42
N VAL A 146 1.04 -13.66 4.06
CA VAL A 146 1.13 -14.21 2.71
C VAL A 146 0.57 -15.64 2.74
N THR A 147 -0.36 -15.95 1.80
CA THR A 147 -1.04 -17.24 1.76
C THR A 147 -1.58 -17.53 0.36
N SER A 148 -2.08 -18.73 0.13
CA SER A 148 -2.85 -19.02 -1.08
C SER A 148 -4.29 -18.49 -0.97
N PRO A 149 -5.00 -18.27 -2.08
CA PRO A 149 -6.41 -17.88 -2.06
C PRO A 149 -7.30 -18.92 -1.35
N GLU A 150 -6.99 -20.20 -1.51
CA GLU A 150 -7.71 -21.31 -0.88
C GLU A 150 -7.56 -21.28 0.65
N GLU A 151 -6.34 -21.13 1.16
CA GLU A 151 -6.06 -21.01 2.61
C GLU A 151 -6.69 -19.74 3.18
N LEU A 152 -6.66 -18.63 2.44
CA LEU A 152 -7.37 -17.41 2.82
C LEU A 152 -8.86 -17.66 2.91
N GLY A 153 -9.44 -18.36 1.93
CA GLY A 153 -10.85 -18.76 1.94
C GLY A 153 -11.22 -19.61 3.16
N GLU A 154 -10.39 -20.59 3.53
CA GLU A 154 -10.60 -21.38 4.75
C GLU A 154 -10.57 -20.51 6.03
N ARG A 155 -9.65 -19.56 6.10
CA ARG A 155 -9.56 -18.62 7.24
C ARG A 155 -10.77 -17.70 7.35
N LEU A 156 -11.43 -17.40 6.24
CA LEU A 156 -12.62 -16.55 6.17
C LEU A 156 -13.91 -17.30 6.55
N LYS A 157 -13.90 -18.63 6.46
CA LYS A 157 -15.07 -19.44 6.86
C LYS A 157 -15.39 -19.23 8.34
N GLY A 158 -16.65 -19.02 8.61
CA GLY A 158 -17.14 -18.85 9.99
C GLY A 158 -17.04 -17.42 10.53
N LEU A 159 -16.65 -16.45 9.72
CA LEU A 159 -16.79 -15.04 10.09
C LEU A 159 -18.29 -14.71 10.26
N ALA A 160 -18.62 -13.98 11.33
CA ALA A 160 -20.00 -13.59 11.62
C ALA A 160 -20.55 -12.57 10.61
N GLN A 161 -19.68 -11.89 9.89
CA GLN A 161 -20.06 -10.86 8.91
C GLN A 161 -19.26 -11.07 7.62
N THR A 162 -19.90 -10.87 6.48
CA THR A 162 -19.27 -10.83 5.15
C THR A 162 -18.33 -9.64 5.07
N PRO A 163 -17.01 -9.84 4.92
CA PRO A 163 -16.08 -8.75 4.73
C PRO A 163 -16.18 -8.17 3.32
N LEU A 164 -15.85 -6.88 3.20
CA LEU A 164 -15.71 -6.18 1.92
C LEU A 164 -14.24 -6.19 1.51
N ALA A 165 -13.93 -6.71 0.32
CA ALA A 165 -12.57 -6.86 -0.16
C ALA A 165 -12.25 -5.98 -1.38
N ALA A 166 -11.01 -5.48 -1.41
CA ALA A 166 -10.44 -4.85 -2.59
C ALA A 166 -8.94 -5.14 -2.72
N GLY A 167 -8.39 -4.79 -3.86
CA GLY A 167 -6.98 -4.90 -4.22
C GLY A 167 -6.77 -5.80 -5.43
N SER A 168 -5.54 -5.78 -5.96
CA SER A 168 -5.17 -6.56 -7.15
C SER A 168 -5.31 -8.07 -6.96
N GLY A 169 -5.11 -8.56 -5.74
CA GLY A 169 -5.35 -9.96 -5.38
C GLY A 169 -6.84 -10.28 -5.30
N ALA A 170 -7.66 -9.36 -4.79
CA ALA A 170 -9.11 -9.54 -4.74
C ALA A 170 -9.72 -9.62 -6.15
N LEU A 171 -9.25 -8.78 -7.08
CA LEU A 171 -9.68 -8.87 -8.48
C LEU A 171 -9.24 -10.18 -9.13
N ARG A 172 -7.99 -10.57 -8.94
CA ARG A 172 -7.43 -11.76 -9.57
C ARG A 172 -8.09 -13.05 -9.12
N PHE A 173 -8.41 -13.16 -7.83
CA PHE A 173 -8.97 -14.34 -7.19
C PHE A 173 -10.40 -14.11 -6.70
N ARG A 174 -11.17 -13.30 -7.44
CA ARG A 174 -12.55 -12.95 -7.12
C ARG A 174 -13.42 -14.16 -6.87
N GLY A 175 -13.36 -15.15 -7.78
CA GLY A 175 -14.21 -16.34 -7.69
C GLY A 175 -13.99 -17.15 -6.40
N GLU A 176 -12.72 -17.33 -6.01
CA GLU A 176 -12.34 -18.06 -4.79
C GLU A 176 -12.78 -17.30 -3.54
N LEU A 177 -12.62 -15.96 -3.52
CA LEU A 177 -13.01 -15.12 -2.38
C LEU A 177 -14.53 -15.05 -2.24
N GLU A 178 -15.27 -14.86 -3.32
CA GLU A 178 -16.73 -14.85 -3.30
C GLU A 178 -17.31 -16.21 -2.88
N ALA A 179 -16.71 -17.32 -3.33
CA ALA A 179 -17.08 -18.67 -2.88
C ALA A 179 -16.81 -18.88 -1.37
N ALA A 180 -15.87 -18.14 -0.79
CA ALA A 180 -15.57 -18.13 0.65
C ALA A 180 -16.46 -17.17 1.46
N GLY A 181 -17.42 -16.48 0.84
CA GLY A 181 -18.33 -15.56 1.50
C GLY A 181 -17.80 -14.13 1.64
N VAL A 182 -16.88 -13.72 0.78
CA VAL A 182 -16.37 -12.33 0.71
C VAL A 182 -17.15 -11.56 -0.34
N GLU A 183 -17.45 -10.30 -0.06
CA GLU A 183 -17.96 -9.37 -1.06
C GLU A 183 -16.77 -8.61 -1.67
N VAL A 184 -16.49 -8.83 -2.95
CA VAL A 184 -15.43 -8.13 -3.66
C VAL A 184 -16.01 -6.90 -4.34
N LEU A 185 -15.42 -5.71 -4.10
CA LEU A 185 -15.82 -4.46 -4.73
C LEU A 185 -15.83 -4.57 -6.26
N GLN A 186 -16.62 -3.72 -6.92
CA GLN A 186 -16.69 -3.69 -8.38
C GLN A 186 -15.31 -3.32 -8.97
N ASP A 187 -14.97 -3.87 -10.15
CA ASP A 187 -13.65 -3.73 -10.77
C ASP A 187 -13.21 -2.27 -11.00
N ALA A 188 -14.19 -1.37 -11.22
CA ALA A 188 -13.94 0.05 -11.41
C ALA A 188 -13.72 0.83 -10.10
N ASP A 189 -13.91 0.19 -8.92
CA ASP A 189 -13.76 0.88 -7.65
C ASP A 189 -12.29 1.28 -7.40
N SER A 190 -12.10 2.53 -6.99
CA SER A 190 -10.77 3.08 -6.74
C SER A 190 -10.04 2.41 -5.57
N ALA A 191 -10.76 1.74 -4.67
CA ALA A 191 -10.20 1.01 -3.54
C ALA A 191 -9.38 -0.24 -3.94
N HIS A 192 -9.44 -0.67 -5.22
CA HIS A 192 -8.52 -1.70 -5.73
C HIS A 192 -7.08 -1.21 -5.88
N ARG A 193 -6.83 0.08 -5.72
CA ARG A 193 -5.52 0.72 -5.81
C ARG A 193 -5.06 1.27 -4.47
N VAL A 194 -3.75 1.36 -4.30
CA VAL A 194 -3.15 2.00 -3.13
C VAL A 194 -2.95 3.49 -3.42
N TRP A 195 -3.69 4.33 -2.72
CA TRP A 195 -3.63 5.78 -2.88
C TRP A 195 -2.77 6.42 -1.80
N ALA A 196 -1.84 7.27 -2.19
CA ALA A 196 -0.93 7.93 -1.26
C ALA A 196 -1.64 8.89 -0.29
N ARG A 197 -2.83 9.42 -0.63
CA ARG A 197 -3.67 10.18 0.32
C ARG A 197 -4.01 9.38 1.57
N HIS A 198 -4.24 8.05 1.43
CA HIS A 198 -4.52 7.19 2.58
C HIS A 198 -3.25 6.93 3.41
N VAL A 199 -2.08 6.88 2.76
CA VAL A 199 -0.78 6.84 3.45
C VAL A 199 -0.57 8.12 4.26
N CYS A 200 -0.83 9.31 3.67
CA CYS A 200 -0.78 10.58 4.38
C CYS A 200 -1.73 10.60 5.59
N ARG A 201 -2.98 10.19 5.39
CA ARG A 201 -4.01 10.23 6.43
C ARG A 201 -3.68 9.34 7.63
N LEU A 202 -3.13 8.15 7.39
CA LEU A 202 -2.67 7.26 8.48
C LEU A 202 -1.41 7.81 9.16
N ALA A 203 -0.60 8.59 8.45
CA ALA A 203 0.60 9.19 8.99
C ALA A 203 0.30 10.35 9.98
N GLU A 204 -0.86 11.01 9.88
CA GLU A 204 -1.26 12.08 10.81
C GLU A 204 -1.30 11.62 12.29
N GLY A 205 -1.69 10.36 12.52
CA GLY A 205 -1.69 9.74 13.85
C GLY A 205 -0.46 8.89 14.15
N GLY A 206 0.45 8.76 13.19
CA GLY A 206 1.60 7.88 13.27
C GLY A 206 2.80 8.49 14.01
N ALA A 207 3.61 7.64 14.62
CA ALA A 207 4.86 8.06 15.23
C ALA A 207 5.97 8.20 14.17
N PRO A 208 6.65 9.36 14.07
CA PRO A 208 7.81 9.50 13.21
C PRO A 208 8.93 8.54 13.60
N SER A 209 9.61 8.02 12.61
CA SER A 209 10.79 7.17 12.79
C SER A 209 12.03 7.84 12.20
N PRO A 210 13.22 7.60 12.76
CA PRO A 210 14.46 7.97 12.09
C PRO A 210 14.52 7.32 10.70
N PRO A 211 14.93 8.06 9.64
CA PRO A 211 14.90 7.53 8.28
C PRO A 211 15.63 6.18 8.13
N GLU A 212 16.73 5.98 8.84
CA GLU A 212 17.53 4.76 8.82
C GLU A 212 16.85 3.57 9.51
N ALA A 213 15.92 3.82 10.44
CA ALA A 213 15.22 2.78 11.19
C ALA A 213 14.02 2.19 10.43
N ILE A 214 13.52 2.88 9.39
CA ILE A 214 12.36 2.43 8.63
C ILE A 214 12.73 1.16 7.84
N GLN A 215 12.01 0.08 8.05
CA GLN A 215 12.22 -1.18 7.36
C GLN A 215 10.97 -1.57 6.55
N PRO A 216 11.13 -2.21 5.38
CA PRO A 216 9.99 -2.75 4.64
C PRO A 216 9.43 -4.00 5.32
N ILE A 217 8.12 -4.20 5.20
CA ILE A 217 7.45 -5.44 5.63
C ILE A 217 7.67 -6.50 4.55
N TYR A 218 8.62 -7.38 4.77
CA TYR A 218 8.87 -8.53 3.91
C TYR A 218 8.22 -9.79 4.50
N LEU A 219 7.07 -10.18 3.97
CA LEU A 219 6.37 -11.42 4.38
C LEU A 219 6.90 -12.65 3.65
N ARG A 220 7.75 -12.46 2.64
CA ARG A 220 8.40 -13.53 1.88
C ARG A 220 9.86 -13.17 1.61
N PRO A 221 10.78 -14.15 1.67
CA PRO A 221 12.16 -13.93 1.25
C PRO A 221 12.24 -13.42 -0.19
N PRO A 222 13.26 -12.63 -0.55
CA PRO A 222 13.50 -12.22 -1.93
C PRO A 222 13.56 -13.43 -2.87
N ASP A 223 13.03 -13.30 -4.08
CA ASP A 223 13.05 -14.33 -5.11
C ASP A 223 14.45 -14.61 -5.72
N ALA A 224 15.46 -13.88 -5.28
CA ALA A 224 16.84 -14.06 -5.72
C ALA A 224 17.36 -15.42 -5.20
N LYS A 225 17.44 -16.42 -6.06
CA LYS A 225 18.26 -17.62 -5.78
C LYS A 225 19.69 -17.16 -5.62
N LEU A 226 20.33 -17.53 -4.51
CA LEU A 226 21.77 -17.39 -4.38
C LEU A 226 22.40 -18.10 -5.60
N TRP A 227 23.26 -17.42 -6.35
CA TRP A 227 23.91 -17.97 -7.54
C TRP A 227 24.68 -19.26 -7.24
N LEU A 228 25.10 -19.47 -5.97
CA LEU A 228 25.70 -20.71 -5.47
C LEU A 228 24.76 -21.93 -5.51
N GLU A 229 23.44 -21.76 -5.59
CA GLU A 229 22.49 -22.88 -5.69
C GLU A 229 22.19 -23.28 -7.14
N ARG A 230 22.71 -22.52 -8.13
CA ARG A 230 22.46 -22.78 -9.56
C ARG A 230 23.40 -23.84 -10.15
N ASP A 231 24.50 -24.15 -9.48
CA ASP A 231 25.57 -25.03 -9.96
C ASP A 231 25.72 -26.32 -9.11
N SER A 232 24.69 -26.73 -8.39
CA SER A 232 24.66 -28.09 -7.81
C SER A 232 24.09 -29.05 -8.85
N PRO A 233 24.86 -30.07 -9.29
CA PRO A 233 24.46 -31.03 -10.32
C PRO A 233 23.30 -31.92 -9.87
#